data_d7e0d1163aa7b63dc9d634b462dddaa6
#
_entry.id   d7e0d1163aa7b63dc9d634b462dddaa6
#
_cell.length_a   1.000
_cell.length_b   1.000
_cell.length_c   1.000
_cell.angle_alpha   90.00
_cell.angle_beta   90.00
_cell.angle_gamma   90.00
#
_symmetry.space_group_name_H-M   'P 1'
#
loop_
_entity.id
_entity.type
_entity.pdbx_description
1 polymer ?
#
loop_
_entity_poly.entity_id
_entity_poly.type
_entity_poly.pdbx_seq_one_letter_code
_entity_poly.pdbx_strand_id
1 'polypeptide(L)'
;MIQEVQRVYRLQGVEISDKHIEVIVRQMLKKIRIEENGDTEFLPGDMVDFLEYDETNKALIAEGKEPAEGKQVLLGITKASLASDSFLSAASFQETTKVLTDAAIKGKVDHLVGLKENVIIGKPIPAGTGMKCYSNIHLNLSLIHISE
;
A
#
# COMPACT_ATOMS: atom_id res chain seq x y z
N MET A 1 16.30 -8.11 12.95
CA MET A 1 15.53 -8.95 12.00
C MET A 1 16.33 -9.33 10.75
N ILE A 2 16.91 -8.38 10.06
CA ILE A 2 17.72 -8.63 8.84
C ILE A 2 18.85 -9.64 9.11
N GLN A 3 19.57 -9.48 10.19
CA GLN A 3 20.67 -10.37 10.56
C GLN A 3 20.22 -11.82 10.77
N GLU A 4 19.09 -12.02 11.43
CA GLU A 4 18.55 -13.36 11.70
C GLU A 4 18.04 -14.03 10.40
N VAL A 5 17.38 -13.30 9.54
CA VAL A 5 16.92 -13.81 8.24
C VAL A 5 18.13 -14.17 7.37
N GLN A 6 19.14 -13.33 7.30
CA GLN A 6 20.35 -13.58 6.54
C GLN A 6 21.13 -14.78 7.09
N ARG A 7 21.15 -14.95 8.40
CA ARG A 7 21.78 -16.12 9.03
C ARG A 7 21.13 -17.41 8.56
N VAL A 8 19.81 -17.49 8.54
CA VAL A 8 19.07 -18.66 8.09
C VAL A 8 19.37 -19.01 6.63
N TYR A 9 19.37 -18.00 5.75
CA TYR A 9 19.68 -18.23 4.34
C TYR A 9 21.13 -18.62 4.10
N ARG A 10 22.08 -18.02 4.81
CA ARG A 10 23.51 -18.37 4.71
C ARG A 10 23.79 -19.81 5.16
N LEU A 11 23.09 -20.29 6.17
CA LEU A 11 23.19 -21.69 6.61
C LEU A 11 22.78 -22.69 5.52
N GLN A 12 21.92 -22.28 4.60
CA GLN A 12 21.50 -23.08 3.45
C GLN A 12 22.32 -22.82 2.18
N GLY A 13 23.36 -22.00 2.28
CA GLY A 13 24.21 -21.66 1.14
C GLY A 13 23.62 -20.68 0.15
N VAL A 14 22.56 -19.95 0.55
CA VAL A 14 21.89 -18.93 -0.29
C VAL A 14 22.41 -17.54 0.08
N GLU A 15 22.87 -16.80 -0.92
CA GLU A 15 23.27 -15.42 -0.77
C GLU A 15 22.17 -14.49 -1.27
N ILE A 16 21.70 -13.61 -0.40
CA ILE A 16 20.67 -12.61 -0.72
C ILE A 16 21.21 -11.24 -0.30
N SER A 17 21.06 -10.23 -1.14
CA SER A 17 21.42 -8.87 -0.79
C SER A 17 20.50 -8.33 0.29
N ASP A 18 21.04 -7.61 1.26
CA ASP A 18 20.28 -6.98 2.35
C ASP A 18 19.15 -6.07 1.85
N LYS A 19 19.33 -5.43 0.69
CA LYS A 19 18.31 -4.54 0.11
C LYS A 19 16.95 -5.21 -0.09
N HIS A 20 16.92 -6.48 -0.45
CA HIS A 20 15.66 -7.21 -0.67
C HIS A 20 14.92 -7.45 0.63
N ILE A 21 15.66 -7.75 1.69
CA ILE A 21 15.09 -7.95 3.03
C ILE A 21 14.69 -6.62 3.63
N GLU A 22 15.46 -5.58 3.43
CA GLU A 22 15.15 -4.22 3.89
C GLU A 22 13.83 -3.70 3.32
N VAL A 23 13.55 -3.94 2.05
CA VAL A 23 12.28 -3.55 1.42
C VAL A 23 11.11 -4.24 2.10
N ILE A 24 11.22 -5.55 2.38
CA ILE A 24 10.17 -6.32 3.05
C ILE A 24 9.95 -5.82 4.47
N VAL A 25 11.00 -5.59 5.24
CA VAL A 25 10.92 -5.09 6.61
C VAL A 25 10.32 -3.69 6.65
N ARG A 26 10.66 -2.83 5.70
CA ARG A 26 10.06 -1.50 5.56
C ARG A 26 8.54 -1.57 5.40
N GLN A 27 8.04 -2.50 4.60
CA GLN A 27 6.59 -2.69 4.44
C GLN A 27 5.93 -3.24 5.72
N MET A 28 6.63 -4.04 6.49
CA MET A 28 6.15 -4.54 7.78
C MET A 28 6.04 -3.45 8.85
N LEU A 29 6.80 -2.37 8.71
CA LEU A 29 6.83 -1.22 9.64
C LEU A 29 5.98 -0.04 9.17
N LYS A 30 5.21 -0.19 8.13
CA LYS A 30 4.46 0.90 7.48
C LYS A 30 3.30 1.44 8.32
N LYS A 31 2.79 0.68 9.25
CA LYS A 31 1.61 1.05 10.05
C LYS A 31 1.99 1.64 11.41
N ILE A 32 1.20 2.60 11.84
CA ILE A 32 1.28 3.23 13.15
C ILE A 32 0.01 2.92 13.92
N ARG A 33 0.17 2.49 15.16
CA ARG A 33 -0.93 2.31 16.10
C ARG A 33 -1.19 3.62 16.84
N ILE A 34 -2.39 4.12 16.75
CA ILE A 34 -2.80 5.35 17.45
C ILE A 34 -2.99 5.06 18.94
N GLU A 35 -2.25 5.78 19.78
CA GLU A 35 -2.39 5.73 21.24
C GLU A 35 -3.34 6.80 21.74
N GLU A 36 -3.15 8.03 21.29
CA GLU A 36 -4.02 9.17 21.58
C GLU A 36 -4.44 9.86 20.27
N ASN A 37 -5.73 10.09 20.12
CA ASN A 37 -6.25 10.68 18.91
C ASN A 37 -6.15 12.21 18.83
N GLY A 38 -5.96 12.89 19.98
CA GLY A 38 -5.96 14.36 19.98
C GLY A 38 -7.20 14.94 19.30
N ASP A 39 -7.01 15.90 18.40
CA ASP A 39 -8.08 16.51 17.62
C ASP A 39 -8.30 15.81 16.26
N THR A 40 -7.72 14.63 16.05
CA THR A 40 -7.87 13.87 14.80
C THR A 40 -9.14 13.01 14.79
N GLU A 41 -9.56 12.59 13.62
CA GLU A 41 -10.67 11.64 13.43
C GLU A 41 -10.28 10.19 13.74
N PHE A 42 -9.00 9.93 14.02
CA PHE A 42 -8.54 8.58 14.35
C PHE A 42 -9.08 8.12 15.69
N LEU A 43 -9.36 6.84 15.80
CA LEU A 43 -9.76 6.22 17.05
C LEU A 43 -8.55 5.63 17.78
N PRO A 44 -8.47 5.69 19.11
CA PRO A 44 -7.41 5.01 19.85
C PRO A 44 -7.37 3.51 19.55
N GLY A 45 -6.19 2.98 19.29
CA GLY A 45 -5.98 1.59 18.93
C GLY A 45 -6.08 1.28 17.44
N ASP A 46 -6.43 2.24 16.59
CA ASP A 46 -6.47 2.06 15.15
C ASP A 46 -5.06 1.94 14.55
N MET A 47 -4.97 1.12 13.50
CA MET A 47 -3.78 1.00 12.67
C MET A 47 -3.91 1.93 11.47
N VAL A 48 -3.06 2.92 11.37
CA VAL A 48 -3.07 3.93 10.30
C VAL A 48 -1.76 3.88 9.53
N ASP A 49 -1.81 4.16 8.23
CA ASP A 49 -0.61 4.27 7.41
C ASP A 49 0.25 5.46 7.88
N PHE A 50 1.56 5.28 7.88
CA PHE A 50 2.52 6.30 8.30
C PHE A 50 2.36 7.62 7.52
N LEU A 51 2.15 7.55 6.21
CA LEU A 51 1.98 8.75 5.37
C LEU A 51 0.71 9.51 5.73
N GLU A 52 -0.40 8.82 5.89
CA GLU A 52 -1.68 9.41 6.29
C GLU A 52 -1.59 10.05 7.69
N TYR A 53 -0.97 9.36 8.62
CA TYR A 53 -0.72 9.86 9.95
C TYR A 53 0.11 11.15 9.95
N ASP A 54 1.21 11.16 9.19
CA ASP A 54 2.11 12.30 9.09
C ASP A 54 1.42 13.52 8.42
N GLU A 55 0.70 13.31 7.34
CA GLU A 55 -0.07 14.36 6.64
C GLU A 55 -1.15 14.97 7.54
N THR A 56 -1.92 14.13 8.24
CA THR A 56 -2.98 14.58 9.15
C THR A 56 -2.39 15.38 10.30
N ASN A 57 -1.30 14.93 10.90
CA ASN A 57 -0.64 15.64 11.98
C ASN A 57 -0.06 16.98 11.54
N LYS A 58 0.56 17.05 10.37
CA LYS A 58 1.07 18.31 9.81
C LYS A 58 -0.05 19.32 9.56
N ALA A 59 -1.17 18.87 9.01
CA ALA A 59 -2.33 19.74 8.78
C ALA A 59 -2.89 20.29 10.10
N LEU A 60 -2.98 19.45 11.15
CA LEU A 60 -3.48 19.88 12.47
C LEU A 60 -2.51 20.83 13.17
N ILE A 61 -1.22 20.60 13.08
CA ILE A 61 -0.20 21.50 13.64
C ILE A 61 -0.28 22.88 12.96
N ALA A 62 -0.48 22.92 11.63
CA ALA A 62 -0.66 24.16 10.90
C ALA A 62 -1.92 24.92 11.32
N GLU A 63 -2.97 24.23 11.74
CA GLU A 63 -4.22 24.82 12.27
C GLU A 63 -4.16 25.15 13.77
N GLY A 64 -3.08 24.79 14.46
CA GLY A 64 -2.91 25.00 15.89
C GLY A 64 -3.67 24.02 16.78
N LYS A 65 -4.09 22.88 16.24
CA LYS A 65 -4.76 21.79 16.96
C LYS A 65 -3.77 20.76 17.46
N GLU A 66 -4.20 19.93 18.42
CA GLU A 66 -3.36 18.85 18.94
C GLU A 66 -3.28 17.68 17.94
N PRO A 67 -2.07 17.24 17.56
CA PRO A 67 -1.90 16.08 16.70
C PRO A 67 -2.15 14.78 17.45
N ALA A 68 -2.43 13.70 16.71
CA ALA A 68 -2.51 12.36 17.26
C ALA A 68 -1.11 11.84 17.64
N GLU A 69 -1.06 11.06 18.72
CA GLU A 69 0.15 10.34 19.11
C GLU A 69 -0.01 8.85 18.78
N GLY A 70 1.05 8.26 18.23
CA GLY A 70 1.05 6.86 17.88
C GLY A 70 2.45 6.27 17.90
N LYS A 71 2.51 4.94 17.97
CA LYS A 71 3.75 4.18 17.88
C LYS A 71 3.78 3.35 16.62
N GLN A 72 4.95 3.28 16.01
CA GLN A 72 5.20 2.38 14.89
C GLN A 72 5.11 0.92 15.36
N VAL A 73 4.39 0.09 14.61
CA VAL A 73 4.12 -1.30 14.94
C VAL A 73 4.75 -2.21 13.91
N LEU A 74 5.44 -3.24 14.37
CA LEU A 74 5.94 -4.31 13.51
C LEU A 74 4.83 -5.33 13.29
N LEU A 75 4.36 -5.44 12.04
CA LEU A 75 3.39 -6.46 11.64
C LEU A 75 4.11 -7.64 11.00
N GLY A 76 3.63 -8.87 11.24
CA GLY A 76 4.08 -10.04 10.50
C GLY A 76 3.78 -9.91 9.00
N ILE A 77 4.43 -10.71 8.17
CA ILE A 77 4.31 -10.64 6.71
C ILE A 77 2.85 -10.76 6.26
N THR A 78 2.13 -11.73 6.79
CA THR A 78 0.71 -11.95 6.45
C THR A 78 -0.17 -10.77 6.87
N LYS A 79 -0.02 -10.29 8.09
CA LYS A 79 -0.78 -9.14 8.59
C LYS A 79 -0.48 -7.86 7.81
N ALA A 80 0.78 -7.61 7.50
CA ALA A 80 1.18 -6.46 6.71
C ALA A 80 0.56 -6.50 5.30
N SER A 81 0.51 -7.67 4.68
CA SER A 81 -0.11 -7.87 3.37
C SER A 81 -1.62 -7.66 3.39
N LEU A 82 -2.30 -8.12 4.45
CA LEU A 82 -3.75 -7.92 4.61
C LEU A 82 -4.12 -6.50 5.00
N ALA A 83 -3.20 -5.76 5.59
CA ALA A 83 -3.39 -4.36 5.99
C ALA A 83 -3.04 -3.36 4.88
N SER A 84 -2.85 -3.81 3.64
CA SER A 84 -2.58 -2.91 2.51
C SER A 84 -3.75 -1.98 2.22
N ASP A 85 -3.47 -0.81 1.63
CA ASP A 85 -4.49 0.18 1.30
C ASP A 85 -5.44 -0.29 0.20
N SER A 86 -4.99 -1.23 -0.64
CA SER A 86 -5.81 -1.82 -1.69
C SER A 86 -6.56 -3.03 -1.16
N PHE A 87 -7.88 -2.93 -1.04
CA PHE A 87 -8.70 -4.07 -0.60
C PHE A 87 -8.77 -5.17 -1.67
N LEU A 88 -8.63 -4.84 -2.95
CA LEU A 88 -8.59 -5.84 -4.02
C LEU A 88 -7.33 -6.69 -3.94
N SER A 89 -6.18 -6.08 -3.70
CA SER A 89 -4.92 -6.79 -3.51
C SER A 89 -4.96 -7.68 -2.27
N ALA A 90 -5.46 -7.17 -1.15
CA ALA A 90 -5.59 -7.92 0.09
C ALA A 90 -6.55 -9.10 -0.05
N ALA A 91 -7.69 -8.90 -0.72
CA ALA A 91 -8.67 -9.95 -0.98
C ALA A 91 -8.13 -11.09 -1.82
N SER A 92 -7.26 -10.79 -2.79
CA SER A 92 -6.67 -11.81 -3.65
C SER A 92 -5.58 -12.65 -2.97
N PHE A 93 -5.06 -12.18 -1.83
CA PHE A 93 -4.02 -12.89 -1.09
C PHE A 93 -4.61 -13.96 -0.16
N GLN A 94 -5.38 -13.56 0.83
CA GLN A 94 -6.03 -14.47 1.80
C GLN A 94 -7.31 -13.82 2.36
N GLU A 95 -8.16 -14.63 2.99
CA GLU A 95 -9.37 -14.18 3.69
C GLU A 95 -10.26 -13.29 2.81
N THR A 96 -10.48 -13.71 1.56
CA THR A 96 -11.21 -12.95 0.55
C THR A 96 -12.56 -12.43 1.06
N THR A 97 -13.37 -13.32 1.65
CA THR A 97 -14.70 -12.95 2.16
C THR A 97 -14.63 -11.91 3.25
N LYS A 98 -13.73 -12.07 4.21
CA LYS A 98 -13.55 -11.15 5.34
C LYS A 98 -13.08 -9.77 4.84
N VAL A 99 -12.09 -9.74 3.97
CA VAL A 99 -11.56 -8.48 3.43
C VAL A 99 -12.59 -7.73 2.62
N LEU A 100 -13.33 -8.41 1.75
CA LEU A 100 -14.38 -7.80 0.93
C LEU A 100 -15.55 -7.31 1.78
N THR A 101 -15.94 -8.06 2.80
CA THR A 101 -16.99 -7.66 3.74
C THR A 101 -16.60 -6.41 4.52
N ASP A 102 -15.41 -6.36 5.07
CA ASP A 102 -14.90 -5.19 5.79
C ASP A 102 -14.79 -3.96 4.88
N ALA A 103 -14.35 -4.14 3.65
CA ALA A 103 -14.27 -3.06 2.67
C ALA A 103 -15.65 -2.50 2.32
N ALA A 104 -16.65 -3.36 2.17
CA ALA A 104 -18.03 -2.96 1.89
C ALA A 104 -18.64 -2.18 3.07
N ILE A 105 -18.45 -2.66 4.30
CA ILE A 105 -18.96 -2.01 5.50
C ILE A 105 -18.32 -0.63 5.70
N LYS A 106 -17.02 -0.51 5.48
CA LYS A 106 -16.27 0.74 5.65
C LYS A 106 -16.36 1.67 4.45
N GLY A 107 -16.94 1.23 3.34
CA GLY A 107 -17.02 2.01 2.11
C GLY A 107 -15.65 2.36 1.53
N LYS A 108 -14.70 1.44 1.57
CA LYS A 108 -13.35 1.66 1.07
C LYS A 108 -13.32 1.88 -0.44
N VAL A 109 -12.45 2.75 -0.87
CA VAL A 109 -12.19 3.05 -2.29
C VAL A 109 -10.79 2.57 -2.63
N ASP A 110 -10.66 1.79 -3.70
CA ASP A 110 -9.37 1.36 -4.22
C ASP A 110 -8.98 2.28 -5.39
N HIS A 111 -7.88 2.99 -5.20
CA HIS A 111 -7.38 3.93 -6.20
C HIS A 111 -6.62 3.28 -7.36
N LEU A 112 -6.48 1.96 -7.37
CA LEU A 112 -5.82 1.20 -8.43
C LEU A 112 -4.37 1.65 -8.69
N VAL A 113 -3.64 1.93 -7.64
CA VAL A 113 -2.25 2.40 -7.73
C VAL A 113 -1.27 1.26 -8.02
N GLY A 114 -1.53 0.06 -7.50
CA GLY A 114 -0.66 -1.09 -7.63
C GLY A 114 -0.87 -1.87 -8.93
N LEU A 115 0.05 -2.78 -9.22
CA LEU A 115 -0.04 -3.63 -10.41
C LEU A 115 -1.15 -4.68 -10.28
N LYS A 116 -1.27 -5.30 -9.12
CA LYS A 116 -2.19 -6.41 -8.87
C LYS A 116 -3.65 -6.00 -9.02
N GLU A 117 -4.04 -4.84 -8.50
CA GLU A 117 -5.40 -4.31 -8.60
C GLU A 117 -5.82 -4.08 -10.05
N ASN A 118 -4.94 -3.50 -10.84
CA ASN A 118 -5.20 -3.24 -12.26
C ASN A 118 -5.32 -4.54 -13.07
N VAL A 119 -4.50 -5.54 -12.76
CA VAL A 119 -4.58 -6.85 -13.41
C VAL A 119 -5.91 -7.55 -13.09
N ILE A 120 -6.37 -7.49 -11.84
CA ILE A 120 -7.64 -8.11 -11.42
C ILE A 120 -8.82 -7.51 -12.17
N ILE A 121 -8.85 -6.19 -12.34
CA ILE A 121 -9.94 -5.47 -13.03
C ILE A 121 -9.83 -5.60 -14.56
N GLY A 122 -8.65 -5.92 -15.08
CA GLY A 122 -8.40 -6.02 -16.51
C GLY A 122 -7.97 -4.72 -17.16
N LYS A 123 -7.53 -3.75 -16.37
CA LYS A 123 -6.93 -2.50 -16.88
C LYS A 123 -5.43 -2.66 -17.12
N PRO A 124 -4.83 -1.83 -18.00
CA PRO A 124 -3.38 -1.78 -18.13
C PRO A 124 -2.72 -1.42 -16.80
N ILE A 125 -1.58 -2.07 -16.50
CA ILE A 125 -0.80 -1.75 -15.31
C ILE A 125 -0.24 -0.31 -15.41
N PRO A 126 -0.06 0.41 -14.30
CA PRO A 126 0.48 1.78 -14.31
C PRO A 126 2.01 1.79 -14.51
N ALA A 127 2.49 1.06 -15.51
CA ALA A 127 3.89 0.94 -15.89
C ALA A 127 4.01 0.70 -17.38
N GLY A 128 5.13 1.08 -18.01
CA GLY A 128 5.34 0.93 -19.44
C GLY A 128 4.30 1.69 -20.25
N THR A 129 3.64 1.02 -21.19
CA THR A 129 2.61 1.62 -22.06
C THR A 129 1.31 1.99 -21.31
N GLY A 130 1.10 1.45 -20.11
CA GLY A 130 -0.05 1.77 -19.25
C GLY A 130 0.12 3.04 -18.42
N MET A 131 1.25 3.72 -18.51
CA MET A 131 1.49 4.99 -17.80
C MET A 131 0.60 6.11 -18.38
N LYS A 132 0.22 7.05 -17.53
CA LYS A 132 -0.64 8.19 -17.93
C LYS A 132 -0.06 9.00 -19.09
N CYS A 133 1.26 9.12 -19.19
CA CYS A 133 1.92 9.84 -20.27
C CYS A 133 1.65 9.22 -21.64
N TYR A 134 1.42 7.90 -21.70
CA TYR A 134 1.08 7.20 -22.93
C TYR A 134 -0.43 7.18 -23.21
N SER A 135 -1.27 7.32 -22.21
CA SER A 135 -2.73 7.38 -22.39
C SER A 135 -3.19 8.64 -23.12
N ASN A 136 -2.37 9.69 -23.11
CA ASN A 136 -2.64 10.96 -23.80
C ASN A 136 -2.17 10.95 -25.26
N ILE A 137 -1.63 9.85 -25.77
CA ILE A 137 -1.20 9.72 -27.15
C ILE A 137 -2.43 9.48 -28.03
N HIS A 138 -2.68 10.41 -28.94
CA HIS A 138 -3.74 10.29 -29.93
C HIS A 138 -3.15 9.79 -31.23
N LEU A 139 -3.59 8.61 -31.66
CA LEU A 139 -3.29 8.09 -32.98
C LEU A 139 -4.26 8.70 -33.98
N ASN A 140 -3.73 9.21 -35.10
CA ASN A 140 -4.57 9.71 -36.19
C ASN A 140 -5.07 8.51 -37.01
N LEU A 141 -6.14 7.88 -36.52
CA LEU A 141 -6.71 6.69 -37.17
C LEU A 141 -7.18 6.93 -38.59
N SER A 142 -7.50 8.17 -38.95
CA SER A 142 -7.89 8.50 -40.32
C SER A 142 -6.78 8.28 -41.35
N LEU A 143 -5.53 8.50 -40.94
CA LEU A 143 -4.37 8.21 -41.82
C LEU A 143 -4.14 6.70 -41.97
N ILE A 144 -4.42 5.93 -40.92
CA ILE A 144 -4.31 4.47 -40.97
C ILE A 144 -5.36 3.88 -41.92
N HIS A 145 -6.58 4.39 -41.88
CA HIS A 145 -7.66 3.95 -42.76
C HIS A 145 -7.44 4.33 -44.23
N ILE A 146 -6.82 5.45 -44.50
CA ILE A 146 -6.49 5.89 -45.87
C ILE A 146 -5.40 5.02 -46.49
N SER A 147 -4.49 4.47 -45.67
CA SER A 147 -3.40 3.62 -46.15
C SER A 147 -3.83 2.18 -46.51
N GLU A 148 -5.03 1.78 -46.19
CA GLU A 148 -5.65 0.53 -46.57
C GLU A 148 -6.40 0.67 -47.92
#